data_aa8432235d4a6a0ccaa98ff61e41aee7
#
_entry.id   aa8432235d4a6a0ccaa98ff61e41aee7
#
_cell.length_a   1.000
_cell.length_b   1.000
_cell.length_c   1.000
_cell.angle_alpha   90.00
_cell.angle_beta   90.00
_cell.angle_gamma   90.00
#
_symmetry.space_group_name_H-M   'P 1'
#
loop_
_entity.id
_entity.type
_entity.pdbx_description
1 polymer ?
#
loop_
_entity_poly.entity_id
_entity_poly.type
_entity_poly.pdbx_seq_one_letter_code
_entity_poly.pdbx_strand_id
1 'polypeptide(L)'
;MKNNRTFLEKLLDGSEVEWKPLKKVCNFISTGKLNANAMDENGIYPFFTCNEKPYKINNYAFDMEAILISGNGSQVGHLNYFKGKFNAYQRTYVIGEFDNNTLVMYLYHYLNFKLRDYITINSKKGSVPYITLPMLEKFEIPIPPLSVQTEIVKILDALTALTSELTSELTSELTSELTSELTSELTSELTSELTSELTSELILRQKQYEYYREKLLSFDSLEQLNSGGGEEETY
;
A
#
# COMPACT_ATOMS: atom_id res chain seq x y z
N MET A 1 -42.57 12.84 -18.97
CA MET A 1 -41.61 12.79 -17.84
C MET A 1 -40.47 11.86 -18.25
N LYS A 2 -39.23 12.36 -18.39
CA LYS A 2 -38.07 11.49 -18.66
C LYS A 2 -37.81 10.67 -17.39
N ASN A 3 -37.94 9.34 -17.54
CA ASN A 3 -37.72 8.39 -16.46
C ASN A 3 -36.22 8.42 -16.10
N ASN A 4 -35.86 9.18 -15.07
CA ASN A 4 -34.47 9.47 -14.69
C ASN A 4 -33.96 8.39 -13.72
N ARG A 5 -34.21 7.09 -14.07
CA ARG A 5 -33.68 5.94 -13.30
C ARG A 5 -32.17 5.94 -13.37
N THR A 6 -31.52 5.72 -12.23
CA THR A 6 -30.09 5.48 -12.15
C THR A 6 -29.73 4.21 -12.93
N PHE A 7 -28.45 4.03 -13.22
CA PHE A 7 -27.98 2.83 -13.91
C PHE A 7 -28.31 1.55 -13.10
N LEU A 8 -28.09 1.59 -11.79
CA LEU A 8 -28.42 0.47 -10.91
C LEU A 8 -29.93 0.15 -10.87
N GLU A 9 -30.80 1.17 -10.84
CA GLU A 9 -32.24 0.96 -10.91
C GLU A 9 -32.71 0.34 -12.23
N LYS A 10 -32.02 0.63 -13.32
CA LYS A 10 -32.29 -0.01 -14.63
C LYS A 10 -31.83 -1.47 -14.63
N LEU A 11 -30.68 -1.74 -14.00
CA LEU A 11 -30.13 -3.09 -13.93
C LEU A 11 -30.96 -3.99 -13.01
N LEU A 12 -31.47 -3.46 -11.92
CA LEU A 12 -32.36 -4.16 -10.99
C LEU A 12 -33.74 -4.43 -11.61
N ASP A 13 -34.21 -3.55 -12.48
CA ASP A 13 -35.52 -3.61 -13.13
C ASP A 13 -36.70 -4.00 -12.21
N GLY A 14 -36.70 -3.44 -11.00
CA GLY A 14 -37.69 -3.72 -9.97
C GLY A 14 -37.43 -4.97 -9.12
N SER A 15 -36.32 -5.65 -9.33
CA SER A 15 -35.92 -6.79 -8.48
C SER A 15 -35.62 -6.31 -7.07
N GLU A 16 -36.00 -7.11 -6.08
CA GLU A 16 -35.71 -6.85 -4.69
C GLU A 16 -34.22 -7.15 -4.37
N VAL A 17 -33.67 -6.37 -3.43
CA VAL A 17 -32.31 -6.56 -2.92
C VAL A 17 -32.41 -6.92 -1.45
N GLU A 18 -31.98 -8.12 -1.10
CA GLU A 18 -31.91 -8.58 0.29
C GLU A 18 -30.61 -8.10 0.93
N TRP A 19 -30.68 -7.54 2.13
CA TRP A 19 -29.47 -7.19 2.92
C TRP A 19 -29.14 -8.31 3.89
N LYS A 20 -27.91 -8.81 3.82
CA LYS A 20 -27.42 -9.90 4.67
C LYS A 20 -26.11 -9.53 5.35
N PRO A 21 -25.97 -9.82 6.67
CA PRO A 21 -24.66 -9.73 7.31
C PRO A 21 -23.71 -10.77 6.73
N LEU A 22 -22.43 -10.43 6.64
CA LEU A 22 -21.38 -11.28 6.02
C LEU A 22 -21.42 -12.73 6.53
N LYS A 23 -21.66 -12.93 7.81
CA LYS A 23 -21.81 -14.28 8.43
C LYS A 23 -22.95 -15.13 7.87
N LYS A 24 -23.87 -14.55 7.08
CA LYS A 24 -24.93 -15.26 6.39
C LYS A 24 -24.62 -15.47 4.90
N VAL A 25 -23.60 -14.81 4.39
CA VAL A 25 -23.14 -14.89 3.01
C VAL A 25 -22.02 -15.91 2.85
N CYS A 26 -21.29 -16.18 3.93
CA CYS A 26 -20.22 -17.18 3.95
C CYS A 26 -20.28 -18.01 5.24
N ASN A 27 -19.94 -19.30 5.13
CA ASN A 27 -19.95 -20.24 6.26
C ASN A 27 -18.59 -20.34 6.94
N PHE A 28 -17.56 -19.76 6.36
CA PHE A 28 -16.21 -19.76 6.90
C PHE A 28 -15.68 -18.34 7.05
N ILE A 29 -15.46 -17.93 8.30
CA ILE A 29 -14.74 -16.71 8.66
C ILE A 29 -13.75 -17.06 9.77
N SER A 30 -12.46 -16.95 9.49
CA SER A 30 -11.40 -17.25 10.45
C SER A 30 -10.21 -16.33 10.25
N THR A 31 -9.15 -16.50 11.02
CA THR A 31 -7.85 -15.88 10.78
C THR A 31 -6.78 -16.95 10.62
N GLY A 32 -5.66 -16.59 10.01
CA GLY A 32 -4.46 -17.41 10.09
C GLY A 32 -3.99 -17.61 11.53
N LYS A 33 -3.03 -18.49 11.73
CA LYS A 33 -2.46 -18.81 13.04
C LYS A 33 -0.98 -18.46 13.17
N LEU A 34 -0.31 -18.17 12.07
CA LEU A 34 1.13 -17.95 12.03
C LEU A 34 1.49 -16.48 12.26
N ASN A 35 2.68 -16.26 12.80
CA ASN A 35 3.30 -14.95 12.84
C ASN A 35 3.90 -14.58 11.46
N ALA A 36 4.11 -13.30 11.21
CA ALA A 36 4.66 -12.82 9.95
C ALA A 36 6.09 -13.34 9.65
N ASN A 37 6.86 -13.66 10.68
CA ASN A 37 8.20 -14.25 10.56
C ASN A 37 8.22 -15.72 10.09
N ALA A 38 7.06 -16.34 9.89
CA ALA A 38 6.95 -17.68 9.33
C ALA A 38 7.17 -17.72 7.79
N MET A 39 7.34 -16.56 7.14
CA MET A 39 7.64 -16.48 5.72
C MET A 39 8.97 -17.17 5.38
N ASP A 40 9.02 -17.76 4.18
CA ASP A 40 10.19 -18.40 3.61
C ASP A 40 10.27 -17.98 2.13
N GLU A 41 11.34 -17.32 1.74
CA GLU A 41 11.53 -16.82 0.36
C GLU A 41 11.51 -17.95 -0.69
N ASN A 42 11.93 -19.14 -0.30
CA ASN A 42 11.92 -20.35 -1.15
C ASN A 42 10.60 -21.14 -1.05
N GLY A 43 9.61 -20.62 -0.32
CA GLY A 43 8.33 -21.26 -0.13
C GLY A 43 7.56 -21.44 -1.44
N ILE A 44 6.71 -22.49 -1.49
CA ILE A 44 5.93 -22.86 -2.67
C ILE A 44 4.48 -22.42 -2.60
N TYR A 45 3.98 -22.05 -1.41
CA TYR A 45 2.61 -21.58 -1.22
C TYR A 45 2.56 -20.09 -0.91
N PRO A 46 1.50 -19.37 -1.31
CA PRO A 46 1.29 -17.98 -0.88
C PRO A 46 1.06 -17.92 0.64
N PHE A 47 1.67 -16.92 1.27
CA PHE A 47 1.47 -16.57 2.66
C PHE A 47 0.90 -15.16 2.75
N PHE A 48 -0.40 -15.06 2.98
CA PHE A 48 -1.10 -13.79 3.06
C PHE A 48 -0.94 -13.16 4.44
N THR A 49 -0.32 -12.00 4.46
CA THR A 49 -0.16 -11.16 5.65
C THR A 49 -1.02 -9.91 5.53
N CYS A 50 -0.77 -8.90 6.36
CA CYS A 50 -1.42 -7.59 6.21
C CYS A 50 -0.72 -6.68 5.18
N ASN A 51 0.09 -7.22 4.30
CA ASN A 51 0.72 -6.51 3.18
C ASN A 51 -0.12 -6.66 1.91
N GLU A 52 0.13 -5.79 0.95
CA GLU A 52 -0.55 -5.80 -0.34
C GLU A 52 -0.27 -7.11 -1.11
N LYS A 53 0.99 -7.51 -1.19
CA LYS A 53 1.40 -8.74 -1.86
C LYS A 53 1.67 -9.86 -0.87
N PRO A 54 1.28 -11.11 -1.17
CA PRO A 54 1.59 -12.25 -0.32
C PRO A 54 3.09 -12.54 -0.34
N TYR A 55 3.60 -13.01 0.78
CA TYR A 55 4.88 -13.69 0.88
C TYR A 55 4.77 -15.14 0.44
N LYS A 56 5.82 -15.92 0.65
CA LYS A 56 5.86 -17.35 0.42
C LYS A 56 6.07 -18.13 1.72
N ILE A 57 5.67 -19.39 1.72
CA ILE A 57 5.83 -20.32 2.84
C ILE A 57 5.86 -21.77 2.33
N ASN A 58 6.45 -22.69 3.08
CA ASN A 58 6.59 -24.10 2.68
C ASN A 58 5.40 -25.00 3.07
N ASN A 59 4.46 -24.51 3.85
CA ASN A 59 3.27 -25.25 4.23
C ASN A 59 1.99 -24.44 3.94
N TYR A 60 0.87 -25.14 3.90
CA TYR A 60 -0.45 -24.50 3.77
C TYR A 60 -1.36 -24.93 4.93
N ALA A 61 -2.27 -24.03 5.30
CA ALA A 61 -3.31 -24.31 6.30
C ALA A 61 -4.70 -24.31 5.67
N PHE A 62 -4.85 -23.75 4.48
CA PHE A 62 -6.09 -23.62 3.74
C PHE A 62 -5.94 -24.16 2.32
N ASP A 63 -6.97 -24.85 1.81
CA ASP A 63 -7.09 -25.29 0.43
C ASP A 63 -8.53 -24.99 -0.01
N MET A 64 -8.77 -23.76 -0.44
CA MET A 64 -10.13 -23.26 -0.71
C MET A 64 -10.11 -22.01 -1.58
N GLU A 65 -11.29 -21.63 -2.07
CA GLU A 65 -11.55 -20.31 -2.64
C GLU A 65 -11.86 -19.33 -1.51
N ALA A 66 -11.11 -18.23 -1.43
CA ALA A 66 -11.20 -17.30 -0.33
C ALA A 66 -10.99 -15.84 -0.73
N ILE A 67 -11.62 -14.94 0.04
CA ILE A 67 -11.25 -13.53 0.13
C ILE A 67 -10.46 -13.35 1.43
N LEU A 68 -9.29 -12.73 1.32
CA LEU A 68 -8.41 -12.47 2.44
C LEU A 68 -8.39 -10.98 2.76
N ILE A 69 -8.54 -10.64 4.04
CA ILE A 69 -8.67 -9.25 4.48
C ILE A 69 -7.57 -8.92 5.50
N SER A 70 -6.81 -7.89 5.23
CA SER A 70 -5.83 -7.35 6.20
C SER A 70 -6.54 -6.78 7.41
N GLY A 71 -6.36 -7.39 8.58
CA GLY A 71 -7.11 -7.06 9.80
C GLY A 71 -6.55 -5.87 10.59
N ASN A 72 -5.33 -5.42 10.29
CA ASN A 72 -4.70 -4.30 10.99
C ASN A 72 -3.55 -3.68 10.18
N GLY A 73 -2.97 -2.59 10.73
CA GLY A 73 -1.82 -1.90 10.13
C GLY A 73 -2.26 -0.87 9.07
N SER A 74 -1.28 -0.34 8.33
CA SER A 74 -1.50 0.68 7.30
C SER A 74 -2.39 0.19 6.14
N GLN A 75 -2.42 -1.13 5.94
CA GLN A 75 -3.20 -1.79 4.88
C GLN A 75 -4.50 -2.43 5.42
N VAL A 76 -5.00 -1.99 6.59
CA VAL A 76 -6.26 -2.51 7.13
C VAL A 76 -7.40 -2.40 6.10
N GLY A 77 -8.13 -3.49 5.91
CA GLY A 77 -9.20 -3.56 4.91
C GLY A 77 -8.72 -3.82 3.47
N HIS A 78 -7.42 -3.98 3.23
CA HIS A 78 -6.92 -4.45 1.94
C HIS A 78 -7.39 -5.88 1.68
N LEU A 79 -7.80 -6.16 0.44
CA LEU A 79 -8.36 -7.44 0.02
C LEU A 79 -7.44 -8.15 -0.96
N ASN A 80 -7.31 -9.46 -0.77
CA ASN A 80 -6.80 -10.37 -1.76
C ASN A 80 -7.86 -11.44 -2.07
N TYR A 81 -7.91 -11.91 -3.31
CA TYR A 81 -8.67 -13.08 -3.71
C TYR A 81 -7.71 -14.19 -4.10
N PHE A 82 -7.98 -15.41 -3.64
CA PHE A 82 -7.17 -16.56 -3.99
C PHE A 82 -7.98 -17.85 -3.98
N LYS A 83 -7.60 -18.79 -4.86
CA LYS A 83 -8.19 -20.12 -4.94
C LYS A 83 -7.08 -21.16 -4.99
N GLY A 84 -7.04 -22.07 -4.01
CA GLY A 84 -6.04 -23.12 -3.90
C GLY A 84 -5.40 -23.18 -2.52
N LYS A 85 -4.17 -23.69 -2.45
CA LYS A 85 -3.42 -23.92 -1.21
C LYS A 85 -2.65 -22.68 -0.78
N PHE A 86 -2.88 -22.21 0.44
CA PHE A 86 -2.23 -21.03 0.99
C PHE A 86 -2.13 -21.09 2.52
N ASN A 87 -1.41 -20.15 3.10
CA ASN A 87 -1.41 -19.87 4.52
C ASN A 87 -1.69 -18.40 4.80
N ALA A 88 -2.09 -18.09 6.03
CA ALA A 88 -2.44 -16.75 6.44
C ALA A 88 -1.83 -16.38 7.79
N TYR A 89 -1.53 -15.11 7.94
CA TYR A 89 -1.08 -14.49 9.18
C TYR A 89 -2.23 -14.39 10.20
N GLN A 90 -1.91 -14.45 11.49
CA GLN A 90 -2.89 -14.43 12.59
C GLN A 90 -3.81 -13.18 12.62
N ARG A 91 -3.50 -12.13 11.87
CA ARG A 91 -4.32 -10.92 11.73
C ARG A 91 -4.86 -10.71 10.32
N THR A 92 -4.76 -11.72 9.47
CA THR A 92 -5.39 -11.76 8.17
C THR A 92 -6.64 -12.61 8.27
N TYR A 93 -7.80 -12.01 8.03
CA TYR A 93 -9.05 -12.75 7.96
C TYR A 93 -9.12 -13.53 6.65
N VAL A 94 -9.63 -14.74 6.74
CA VAL A 94 -9.92 -15.64 5.63
C VAL A 94 -11.43 -15.86 5.60
N ILE A 95 -12.07 -15.47 4.50
CA ILE A 95 -13.50 -15.65 4.26
C ILE A 95 -13.67 -16.63 3.12
N GLY A 96 -14.51 -17.62 3.29
CA GLY A 96 -14.75 -18.67 2.29
C GLY A 96 -16.06 -19.40 2.53
N GLU A 97 -16.28 -20.48 1.76
CA GLU A 97 -17.52 -21.26 1.79
C GLU A 97 -18.76 -20.36 1.56
N PHE A 98 -18.73 -19.65 0.45
CA PHE A 98 -19.77 -18.70 0.07
C PHE A 98 -21.10 -19.39 -0.22
N ASP A 99 -22.21 -18.74 0.09
CA ASP A 99 -23.53 -19.26 -0.22
C ASP A 99 -23.81 -19.29 -1.74
N ASN A 100 -24.74 -20.11 -2.17
CA ASN A 100 -25.05 -20.29 -3.60
C ASN A 100 -25.70 -19.06 -4.26
N ASN A 101 -26.12 -18.09 -3.47
CA ASN A 101 -26.79 -16.88 -3.95
C ASN A 101 -25.81 -15.68 -4.07
N THR A 102 -24.53 -15.91 -3.81
CA THR A 102 -23.52 -14.85 -3.81
C THR A 102 -22.34 -15.21 -4.70
N LEU A 103 -22.12 -14.43 -5.74
CA LEU A 103 -20.89 -14.53 -6.54
C LEU A 103 -19.70 -13.97 -5.74
N VAL A 104 -18.63 -14.74 -5.65
CA VAL A 104 -17.43 -14.36 -4.87
C VAL A 104 -16.85 -13.04 -5.37
N MET A 105 -16.77 -12.83 -6.69
CA MET A 105 -16.24 -11.59 -7.25
C MET A 105 -17.17 -10.39 -7.02
N TYR A 106 -18.50 -10.59 -6.98
CA TYR A 106 -19.43 -9.55 -6.56
C TYR A 106 -19.17 -9.13 -5.10
N LEU A 107 -19.05 -10.11 -4.21
CA LEU A 107 -18.70 -9.86 -2.81
C LEU A 107 -17.35 -9.15 -2.67
N TYR A 108 -16.34 -9.59 -3.44
CA TYR A 108 -15.02 -8.96 -3.46
C TYR A 108 -15.10 -7.48 -3.85
N HIS A 109 -15.79 -7.15 -4.94
CA HIS A 109 -15.98 -5.77 -5.37
C HIS A 109 -16.75 -4.93 -4.34
N TYR A 110 -17.80 -5.48 -3.75
CA TYR A 110 -18.58 -4.78 -2.73
C TYR A 110 -17.76 -4.52 -1.45
N LEU A 111 -17.04 -5.51 -0.97
CA LEU A 111 -16.12 -5.35 0.16
C LEU A 111 -15.04 -4.30 -0.16
N ASN A 112 -14.45 -4.35 -1.34
CA ASN A 112 -13.42 -3.38 -1.74
C ASN A 112 -13.96 -1.93 -1.76
N PHE A 113 -15.23 -1.77 -2.12
CA PHE A 113 -15.90 -0.47 -2.16
C PHE A 113 -16.26 0.07 -0.77
N LYS A 114 -16.76 -0.77 0.15
CA LYS A 114 -17.41 -0.31 1.39
C LYS A 114 -16.68 -0.65 2.69
N LEU A 115 -15.85 -1.69 2.70
CA LEU A 115 -15.30 -2.21 3.95
C LEU A 115 -14.38 -1.21 4.66
N ARG A 116 -13.57 -0.45 3.92
CA ARG A 116 -12.63 0.52 4.50
C ARG A 116 -13.35 1.66 5.22
N ASP A 117 -14.40 2.19 4.62
CA ASP A 117 -15.24 3.23 5.24
C ASP A 117 -15.93 2.69 6.51
N TYR A 118 -16.48 1.49 6.42
CA TYR A 118 -17.11 0.83 7.56
C TYR A 118 -16.13 0.63 8.73
N ILE A 119 -14.90 0.19 8.46
CA ILE A 119 -13.86 0.03 9.47
C ILE A 119 -13.55 1.38 10.12
N THR A 120 -13.38 2.43 9.31
CA THR A 120 -13.05 3.76 9.79
C THR A 120 -14.12 4.32 10.73
N ILE A 121 -15.40 4.16 10.37
CA ILE A 121 -16.53 4.62 11.16
C ILE A 121 -16.66 3.84 12.48
N ASN A 122 -16.38 2.53 12.48
CA ASN A 122 -16.55 1.65 13.64
C ASN A 122 -15.27 1.51 14.49
N SER A 123 -14.14 2.09 14.08
CA SER A 123 -12.90 2.11 14.86
C SER A 123 -12.94 3.21 15.92
N LYS A 124 -12.25 2.97 17.05
CA LYS A 124 -12.13 3.99 18.11
C LYS A 124 -11.34 5.20 17.61
N LYS A 125 -11.85 6.40 17.86
CA LYS A 125 -11.15 7.65 17.55
C LYS A 125 -9.76 7.68 18.20
N GLY A 126 -8.74 8.04 17.43
CA GLY A 126 -7.35 8.18 17.92
C GLY A 126 -6.56 6.88 18.01
N SER A 127 -7.12 5.73 17.62
CA SER A 127 -6.41 4.46 17.49
C SER A 127 -6.10 4.12 16.01
N VAL A 128 -5.06 3.31 15.79
CA VAL A 128 -4.84 2.71 14.47
C VAL A 128 -6.05 1.83 14.13
N PRO A 129 -6.68 2.01 12.97
CA PRO A 129 -7.84 1.21 12.59
C PRO A 129 -7.52 -0.28 12.58
N TYR A 130 -8.45 -1.09 13.05
CA TYR A 130 -8.34 -2.55 13.05
C TYR A 130 -9.72 -3.18 12.88
N ILE A 131 -9.76 -4.40 12.38
CA ILE A 131 -10.97 -5.19 12.22
C ILE A 131 -11.09 -6.17 13.40
N THR A 132 -12.29 -6.29 13.96
CA THR A 132 -12.64 -7.38 14.87
C THR A 132 -13.57 -8.36 14.17
N LEU A 133 -13.57 -9.62 14.61
CA LEU A 133 -14.47 -10.63 14.05
C LEU A 133 -15.95 -10.20 14.10
N PRO A 134 -16.48 -9.67 15.22
CA PRO A 134 -17.87 -9.20 15.27
C PRO A 134 -18.18 -8.04 14.33
N MET A 135 -17.22 -7.16 14.03
CA MET A 135 -17.40 -6.10 13.03
C MET A 135 -17.56 -6.72 11.63
N LEU A 136 -16.68 -7.67 11.29
CA LEU A 136 -16.72 -8.32 10.00
C LEU A 136 -17.99 -9.16 9.81
N GLU A 137 -18.35 -9.94 10.82
CA GLU A 137 -19.58 -10.76 10.79
C GLU A 137 -20.87 -9.95 10.59
N LYS A 138 -20.92 -8.74 11.15
CA LYS A 138 -22.09 -7.84 11.08
C LYS A 138 -22.08 -6.92 9.87
N PHE A 139 -21.05 -6.97 9.03
CA PHE A 139 -20.97 -6.14 7.84
C PHE A 139 -22.09 -6.51 6.87
N GLU A 140 -22.97 -5.55 6.59
CA GLU A 140 -24.17 -5.77 5.76
C GLU A 140 -23.82 -5.68 4.27
N ILE A 141 -24.32 -6.64 3.51
CA ILE A 141 -24.07 -6.80 2.09
C ILE A 141 -25.41 -6.86 1.34
N PRO A 142 -25.64 -6.03 0.33
CA PRO A 142 -26.81 -6.15 -0.53
C PRO A 142 -26.65 -7.35 -1.46
N ILE A 143 -27.65 -8.20 -1.51
CA ILE A 143 -27.67 -9.41 -2.34
C ILE A 143 -28.78 -9.27 -3.39
N PRO A 144 -28.50 -8.67 -4.56
CA PRO A 144 -29.42 -8.69 -5.68
C PRO A 144 -29.45 -10.08 -6.34
N PRO A 145 -30.37 -10.34 -7.27
CA PRO A 145 -30.37 -11.58 -8.05
C PRO A 145 -29.02 -11.88 -8.71
N LEU A 146 -28.69 -13.16 -8.85
CA LEU A 146 -27.40 -13.60 -9.44
C LEU A 146 -27.13 -13.02 -10.83
N SER A 147 -28.18 -12.83 -11.65
CA SER A 147 -28.06 -12.18 -12.96
C SER A 147 -27.55 -10.74 -12.85
N VAL A 148 -28.03 -10.00 -11.86
CA VAL A 148 -27.60 -8.62 -11.58
C VAL A 148 -26.16 -8.59 -11.03
N GLN A 149 -25.83 -9.51 -10.10
CA GLN A 149 -24.47 -9.67 -9.62
C GLN A 149 -23.49 -9.96 -10.77
N THR A 150 -23.86 -10.85 -11.68
CA THR A 150 -23.06 -11.20 -12.86
C THR A 150 -22.78 -10.00 -13.75
N GLU A 151 -23.81 -9.18 -14.04
CA GLU A 151 -23.63 -7.98 -14.86
C GLU A 151 -22.77 -6.92 -14.14
N ILE A 152 -22.94 -6.76 -12.83
CA ILE A 152 -22.08 -5.86 -12.04
C ILE A 152 -20.62 -6.31 -12.13
N VAL A 153 -20.33 -7.58 -11.90
CA VAL A 153 -18.96 -8.14 -11.97
C VAL A 153 -18.39 -7.93 -13.37
N LYS A 154 -19.11 -8.30 -14.42
CA LYS A 154 -18.68 -8.12 -15.80
C LYS A 154 -18.29 -6.67 -16.13
N ILE A 155 -19.10 -5.70 -15.68
CA ILE A 155 -18.83 -4.29 -15.93
C ILE A 155 -17.61 -3.83 -15.14
N LEU A 156 -17.52 -4.18 -13.86
CA LEU A 156 -16.39 -3.77 -13.00
C LEU A 156 -15.07 -4.41 -13.46
N ASP A 157 -15.08 -5.68 -13.84
CA ASP A 157 -13.91 -6.37 -14.37
C ASP A 157 -13.45 -5.75 -15.71
N ALA A 158 -14.40 -5.44 -16.62
CA ALA A 158 -14.09 -4.76 -17.88
C ALA A 158 -13.49 -3.36 -17.66
N LEU A 159 -14.04 -2.59 -16.73
CA LEU A 159 -13.50 -1.27 -16.37
C LEU A 159 -12.12 -1.37 -15.73
N THR A 160 -11.90 -2.37 -14.89
CA THR A 160 -10.60 -2.62 -14.25
C THR A 160 -9.55 -3.01 -15.30
N ALA A 161 -9.89 -3.89 -16.23
CA ALA A 161 -9.01 -4.29 -17.32
C ALA A 161 -8.64 -3.10 -18.22
N LEU A 162 -9.62 -2.30 -18.62
CA LEU A 162 -9.42 -1.11 -19.44
C LEU A 162 -8.55 -0.06 -18.71
N THR A 163 -8.78 0.15 -17.43
CA THR A 163 -7.98 1.07 -16.62
C THR A 163 -6.53 0.60 -16.51
N SER A 164 -6.32 -0.71 -16.32
CA SER A 164 -4.99 -1.30 -16.25
C SER A 164 -4.23 -1.18 -17.58
N GLU A 165 -4.92 -1.46 -18.70
CA GLU A 165 -4.37 -1.33 -20.05
C GLU A 165 -3.98 0.11 -20.34
N LEU A 166 -4.89 1.06 -20.13
CA LEU A 166 -4.64 2.50 -20.33
C LEU A 166 -3.50 3.02 -19.44
N THR A 167 -3.44 2.58 -18.18
CA THR A 167 -2.36 2.97 -17.26
C THR A 167 -1.01 2.42 -17.76
N SER A 168 -0.99 1.18 -18.25
CA SER A 168 0.23 0.56 -18.80
C SER A 168 0.72 1.28 -20.07
N GLU A 169 -0.19 1.57 -21.00
CA GLU A 169 0.12 2.32 -22.22
C GLU A 169 0.64 3.72 -21.89
N LEU A 170 -0.10 4.48 -21.07
CA LEU A 170 0.28 5.84 -20.69
C LEU A 170 1.64 5.87 -19.95
N THR A 171 1.88 4.91 -19.06
CA THR A 171 3.17 4.81 -18.36
C THR A 171 4.31 4.48 -19.32
N SER A 172 4.08 3.59 -20.29
CA SER A 172 5.05 3.23 -21.31
C SER A 172 5.39 4.40 -22.23
N GLU A 173 4.38 5.10 -22.75
CA GLU A 173 4.55 6.28 -23.58
C GLU A 173 5.28 7.41 -22.84
N LEU A 174 4.79 7.75 -21.63
CA LEU A 174 5.40 8.80 -20.81
C LEU A 174 6.86 8.48 -20.44
N THR A 175 7.15 7.22 -20.11
CA THR A 175 8.53 6.78 -19.79
C THR A 175 9.41 6.86 -21.03
N SER A 176 8.90 6.48 -22.20
CA SER A 176 9.62 6.54 -23.49
C SER A 176 9.91 7.98 -23.91
N GLU A 177 8.92 8.86 -23.85
CA GLU A 177 9.07 10.28 -24.16
C GLU A 177 10.02 10.98 -23.19
N LEU A 178 9.82 10.80 -21.88
CA LEU A 178 10.69 11.39 -20.86
C LEU A 178 12.14 10.91 -20.99
N THR A 179 12.34 9.61 -21.29
CA THR A 179 13.69 9.06 -21.48
C THR A 179 14.34 9.60 -22.75
N SER A 180 13.60 9.81 -23.83
CA SER A 180 14.12 10.35 -25.08
C SER A 180 14.42 11.85 -24.98
N GLU A 181 13.59 12.65 -24.32
CA GLU A 181 13.82 14.07 -24.11
C GLU A 181 14.93 14.34 -23.07
N LEU A 182 14.95 13.59 -21.93
CA LEU A 182 16.03 13.72 -20.95
C LEU A 182 17.40 13.31 -21.51
N THR A 183 17.46 12.37 -22.44
CA THR A 183 18.75 11.93 -22.99
C THR A 183 19.35 12.91 -24.03
N SER A 184 18.55 13.73 -24.67
CA SER A 184 19.08 14.60 -25.76
C SER A 184 19.37 16.04 -25.37
N GLU A 185 18.59 16.69 -24.55
CA GLU A 185 18.74 18.12 -24.22
C GLU A 185 19.08 18.38 -22.74
N LEU A 186 18.40 17.72 -21.81
CA LEU A 186 18.56 18.01 -20.38
C LEU A 186 19.85 17.38 -19.78
N THR A 187 20.31 16.24 -20.32
CA THR A 187 21.57 15.61 -19.86
C THR A 187 22.79 16.47 -20.13
N SER A 188 22.81 17.18 -21.22
CA SER A 188 23.96 18.07 -21.60
C SER A 188 23.96 19.32 -20.70
N GLU A 189 22.83 19.97 -20.54
CA GLU A 189 22.72 21.24 -19.80
C GLU A 189 22.80 21.01 -18.28
N LEU A 190 22.04 20.04 -17.75
CA LEU A 190 22.02 19.72 -16.30
C LEU A 190 23.35 19.11 -15.84
N THR A 191 23.98 18.27 -16.67
CA THR A 191 25.31 17.71 -16.34
C THR A 191 26.40 18.80 -16.37
N SER A 192 26.32 19.74 -17.29
CA SER A 192 27.23 20.87 -17.36
C SER A 192 27.06 21.83 -16.17
N GLU A 193 25.82 22.17 -15.82
CA GLU A 193 25.47 23.05 -14.71
C GLU A 193 25.82 22.42 -13.37
N LEU A 194 25.43 21.17 -13.15
CA LEU A 194 25.72 20.41 -11.94
C LEU A 194 27.24 20.18 -11.75
N THR A 195 27.97 19.90 -12.83
CA THR A 195 29.42 19.72 -12.80
C THR A 195 30.11 21.04 -12.45
N SER A 196 29.64 22.16 -12.99
CA SER A 196 30.14 23.50 -12.71
C SER A 196 29.89 23.89 -11.24
N GLU A 197 28.67 23.65 -10.74
CA GLU A 197 28.27 23.96 -9.37
C GLU A 197 29.03 23.10 -8.35
N LEU A 198 29.15 21.79 -8.62
CA LEU A 198 29.89 20.85 -7.77
C LEU A 198 31.38 21.18 -7.71
N THR A 199 31.96 21.58 -8.85
CA THR A 199 33.37 21.99 -8.93
C THR A 199 33.62 23.27 -8.12
N SER A 200 32.71 24.24 -8.20
CA SER A 200 32.78 25.50 -7.46
C SER A 200 32.67 25.27 -5.95
N GLU A 201 31.76 24.40 -5.54
CA GLU A 201 31.58 24.02 -4.12
C GLU A 201 32.79 23.25 -3.55
N LEU A 202 33.35 22.34 -4.34
CA LEU A 202 34.59 21.62 -3.97
C LEU A 202 35.76 22.56 -3.74
N ILE A 203 35.98 23.54 -4.62
CA ILE A 203 37.02 24.56 -4.47
C ILE A 203 36.79 25.40 -3.21
N LEU A 204 35.53 25.75 -2.94
CA LEU A 204 35.19 26.53 -1.74
C LEU A 204 35.45 25.74 -0.45
N ARG A 205 35.09 24.46 -0.41
CA ARG A 205 35.36 23.56 0.75
C ARG A 205 36.84 23.30 0.93
N GLN A 206 37.59 23.19 -0.14
CA GLN A 206 39.03 23.02 -0.06
C GLN A 206 39.70 24.25 0.53
N LYS A 207 39.31 25.46 0.13
CA LYS A 207 39.78 26.73 0.74
C LYS A 207 39.39 26.84 2.19
N GLN A 208 38.16 26.44 2.57
CA GLN A 208 37.72 26.39 3.96
C GLN A 208 38.58 25.41 4.77
N TYR A 209 38.84 24.23 4.25
CA TYR A 209 39.69 23.23 4.93
C TYR A 209 41.12 23.75 5.13
N GLU A 210 41.72 24.38 4.11
CA GLU A 210 43.05 24.96 4.19
C GLU A 210 43.11 26.08 5.24
N TYR A 211 42.10 26.96 5.28
CA TYR A 211 41.98 28.03 6.26
C TYR A 211 41.90 27.50 7.70
N TYR A 212 41.03 26.51 7.94
CA TYR A 212 40.89 25.92 9.27
C TYR A 212 42.10 25.08 9.65
N ARG A 213 42.70 24.36 8.71
CA ARG A 213 43.92 23.62 8.92
C ARG A 213 45.05 24.53 9.37
N GLU A 214 45.26 25.65 8.69
CA GLU A 214 46.26 26.65 9.09
C GLU A 214 45.97 27.23 10.48
N LYS A 215 44.71 27.59 10.74
CA LYS A 215 44.32 28.10 12.06
C LYS A 215 44.48 27.11 13.22
N LEU A 216 44.20 25.84 12.97
CA LEU A 216 44.25 24.79 13.99
C LEU A 216 45.68 24.23 14.21
N LEU A 217 46.50 24.28 13.17
CA LEU A 217 47.86 23.72 13.22
C LEU A 217 48.98 24.77 13.30
N SER A 218 48.68 26.06 13.14
CA SER A 218 49.63 27.10 13.48
C SER A 218 49.64 27.34 15.01
N PHE A 219 50.69 26.91 15.64
CA PHE A 219 50.89 27.10 17.09
C PHE A 219 51.36 28.52 17.45
N ASP A 220 51.49 29.43 16.46
CA ASP A 220 51.91 30.82 16.64
C ASP A 220 51.00 31.60 17.59
N SER A 221 49.70 31.21 17.69
CA SER A 221 48.75 31.79 18.63
C SER A 221 48.99 31.35 20.10
N LEU A 222 49.68 30.22 20.31
CA LEU A 222 50.03 29.75 21.67
C LEU A 222 51.30 30.42 22.22
N GLU A 223 52.23 30.84 21.36
CA GLU A 223 53.42 31.62 21.79
C GLU A 223 53.04 33.01 22.28
N GLN A 224 52.00 33.64 21.67
CA GLN A 224 51.50 34.94 22.15
C GLN A 224 50.77 34.85 23.50
N LEU A 225 50.16 33.76 23.82
CA LEU A 225 49.49 33.53 25.12
C LEU A 225 50.55 33.22 26.24
N ASN A 226 51.63 32.59 25.87
CA ASN A 226 52.73 32.28 26.84
C ASN A 226 53.70 33.45 27.07
N SER A 227 53.80 34.44 26.17
CA SER A 227 54.66 35.61 26.34
C SER A 227 53.97 36.78 27.05
N GLY A 228 52.68 36.71 27.36
CA GLY A 228 51.90 37.73 28.06
C GLY A 228 51.75 37.50 29.60
N GLY A 229 52.34 36.44 30.15
CA GLY A 229 52.19 36.07 31.58
C GLY A 229 53.42 36.21 32.41
N GLY A 230 54.11 37.36 32.38
CA GLY A 230 55.29 37.57 33.13
C GLY A 230 55.48 39.03 33.59
N GLU A 231 54.58 39.56 34.42
CA GLU A 231 54.85 40.66 35.31
C GLU A 231 54.44 40.25 36.73
N GLU A 232 55.40 39.74 37.46
CA GLU A 232 55.33 39.69 38.91
C GLU A 232 55.33 41.13 39.48
N GLU A 233 54.21 41.54 40.02
CA GLU A 233 54.23 42.67 40.97
C GLU A 233 54.71 42.19 42.34
N THR A 234 55.94 42.52 42.65
CA THR A 234 56.42 42.60 44.00
C THR A 234 55.91 43.85 44.66
N TYR A 235 55.08 43.69 45.72
CA TYR A 235 55.12 44.44 46.98
C TYR A 235 54.45 43.67 48.09
#